data_1ddd5d6445cc8ef33b53866c99014155
#
_entry.id   1ddd5d6445cc8ef33b53866c99014155
#
_cell.length_a   1.000
_cell.length_b   1.000
_cell.length_c   1.000
_cell.angle_alpha   90.00
_cell.angle_beta   90.00
_cell.angle_gamma   90.00
#
_symmetry.space_group_name_H-M   'P 1'
#
loop_
_entity.id
_entity.type
_entity.pdbx_description
1 polymer ?
#
loop_
_entity_poly.entity_id
_entity_poly.type
_entity_poly.pdbx_seq_one_letter_code
_entity_poly.pdbx_strand_id
1 'polypeptide(L)' 'MDIVKVFGTNLRRYRNDLSVSQEKFAEMCGLHRTYISDIERFQRSIALDNVQKIADALGIETYKLFIEPEDLK' A
#
# COMPACT_ATOMS: atom_id res chain seq x y z
N MET A 1 12.08 -10.11 8.66
CA MET A 1 11.15 -9.36 7.77
C MET A 1 10.84 -8.00 8.37
N ASP A 2 10.87 -6.96 7.57
CA ASP A 2 10.38 -5.62 7.96
C ASP A 2 8.99 -5.44 7.35
N ILE A 3 7.95 -5.56 8.17
CA ILE A 3 6.56 -5.56 7.69
C ILE A 3 6.16 -4.22 7.07
N VAL A 4 6.71 -3.12 7.58
CA VAL A 4 6.42 -1.79 7.03
C VAL A 4 6.98 -1.68 5.62
N LYS A 5 8.20 -2.19 5.42
CA LYS A 5 8.85 -2.19 4.12
C LYS A 5 8.14 -3.12 3.14
N VAL A 6 7.75 -4.31 3.60
CA VAL A 6 7.01 -5.26 2.78
C VAL A 6 5.69 -4.64 2.30
N PHE A 7 4.93 -4.08 3.22
CA PHE A 7 3.64 -3.49 2.88
C PHE A 7 3.80 -2.31 1.91
N GLY A 8 4.70 -1.38 2.22
CA GLY A 8 4.91 -0.20 1.39
C GLY A 8 5.36 -0.55 -0.02
N THR A 9 6.24 -1.55 -0.15
CA THR A 9 6.70 -2.02 -1.46
C THR A 9 5.56 -2.64 -2.25
N ASN A 10 4.77 -3.51 -1.61
CA ASN A 10 3.64 -4.15 -2.27
C ASN A 10 2.58 -3.14 -2.69
N LEU A 11 2.25 -2.19 -1.82
CA LEU A 11 1.30 -1.13 -2.16
C LEU A 11 1.75 -0.37 -3.41
N ARG A 12 3.00 0.06 -3.44
CA ARG A 12 3.52 0.81 -4.57
C ARG A 12 3.45 0.01 -5.86
N ARG A 13 3.81 -1.27 -5.82
CA ARG A 13 3.79 -2.15 -7.00
C ARG A 13 2.38 -2.35 -7.53
N TYR A 14 1.44 -2.67 -6.65
CA TYR A 14 0.04 -2.83 -7.07
C TYR A 14 -0.54 -1.53 -7.60
N ARG A 15 -0.22 -0.40 -6.95
CA ARG A 15 -0.69 0.91 -7.42
C ARG A 15 -0.15 1.21 -8.81
N ASN A 16 1.14 0.97 -9.03
CA ASN A 16 1.75 1.20 -10.33
C ASN A 16 1.14 0.29 -11.41
N ASP A 17 0.78 -0.93 -11.05
CA ASP A 17 0.11 -1.85 -11.99
C ASP A 17 -1.25 -1.31 -12.44
N LEU A 18 -1.90 -0.53 -11.60
CA LEU A 18 -3.16 0.14 -11.96
C LEU A 18 -2.92 1.44 -12.74
N SER A 19 -1.68 1.87 -12.86
CA SER A 19 -1.30 3.12 -13.55
C SER A 19 -1.96 4.35 -12.94
N VAL A 20 -2.12 4.38 -11.61
CA VAL A 20 -2.70 5.53 -10.92
C VAL A 20 -1.64 6.23 -10.06
N SER A 21 -1.76 7.55 -9.93
CA SER A 21 -0.89 8.34 -9.08
C SER A 21 -1.18 8.09 -7.60
N GLN A 22 -0.26 8.53 -6.73
CA GLN A 22 -0.50 8.48 -5.29
C GLN A 22 -1.74 9.31 -4.91
N GLU A 23 -1.91 10.48 -5.53
CA GLU A 23 -3.05 11.34 -5.27
C GLU A 23 -4.37 10.66 -5.67
N LYS A 24 -4.41 10.09 -6.86
CA LYS A 24 -5.61 9.39 -7.34
C LYS A 24 -5.92 8.18 -6.46
N PHE A 25 -4.89 7.42 -6.10
CA PHE A 25 -5.08 6.24 -5.25
C PHE A 25 -5.60 6.63 -3.87
N ALA A 26 -5.05 7.70 -3.28
CA ALA A 26 -5.53 8.20 -1.98
C ALA A 26 -7.01 8.56 -2.06
N GLU A 27 -7.43 9.21 -3.14
CA GLU A 27 -8.83 9.53 -3.38
C GLU A 27 -9.69 8.27 -3.43
N MET A 28 -9.21 7.23 -4.13
CA MET A 28 -9.93 5.95 -4.22
C MET A 28 -10.11 5.29 -2.86
N CYS A 29 -9.14 5.46 -1.96
CA CYS A 29 -9.17 4.88 -0.62
C CYS A 29 -9.94 5.73 0.39
N GLY A 30 -10.17 7.00 0.09
CA GLY A 30 -10.67 7.96 1.08
C GLY A 30 -9.62 8.33 2.10
N LEU A 31 -8.34 8.32 1.72
CA LEU A 31 -7.22 8.65 2.58
C LEU A 31 -6.45 9.86 2.01
N HIS A 32 -5.59 10.47 2.85
CA HIS A 32 -4.76 11.57 2.40
C HIS A 32 -3.59 11.09 1.54
N ARG A 33 -3.24 11.86 0.53
CA ARG A 33 -2.09 11.58 -0.32
C ARG A 33 -0.79 11.44 0.50
N THR A 34 -0.61 12.31 1.51
CA THR A 34 0.57 12.25 2.37
C THR A 34 0.67 10.91 3.09
N TYR A 35 -0.47 10.36 3.52
CA TYR A 35 -0.51 9.05 4.18
C TYR A 35 -0.02 7.96 3.22
N ILE A 36 -0.52 7.95 1.99
CA ILE A 36 -0.09 6.97 0.97
C ILE A 36 1.40 7.14 0.68
N SER A 37 1.87 8.37 0.50
CA SER A 37 3.27 8.65 0.24
C SER A 37 4.17 8.15 1.38
N ASP A 38 3.77 8.40 2.63
CA ASP A 38 4.54 7.98 3.81
C ASP A 38 4.63 6.46 3.89
N ILE A 39 3.54 5.76 3.56
CA ILE A 39 3.54 4.29 3.55
C ILE A 39 4.53 3.78 2.52
N GLU A 40 4.51 4.34 1.33
CA GLU A 40 5.39 3.90 0.23
C GLU A 40 6.85 4.22 0.49
N ARG A 41 7.13 5.19 1.36
CA ARG A 41 8.49 5.54 1.78
C ARG A 41 8.92 4.87 3.08
N PHE A 42 8.08 3.97 3.60
CA PHE A 42 8.35 3.21 4.83
C PHE A 42 8.45 4.11 6.06
N GLN A 43 7.73 5.23 6.05
CA GLN A 43 7.79 6.23 7.11
C GLN A 43 6.62 6.14 8.08
N ARG A 44 5.76 5.14 7.93
CA ARG A 44 4.54 5.04 8.74
C ARG A 44 4.04 3.61 8.84
N SER A 45 3.62 3.22 10.03
CA SER A 45 2.85 1.98 10.22
C SER A 45 1.39 2.26 9.88
N ILE A 46 0.61 1.21 9.65
CA ILE A 46 -0.74 1.32 9.11
C ILE A 46 -1.75 0.73 10.07
N ALA A 47 -2.85 1.46 10.28
CA ALA A 47 -4.00 0.93 11.02
C ALA A 47 -4.69 -0.16 10.21
N LEU A 48 -5.23 -1.17 10.88
CA LEU A 48 -5.85 -2.32 10.22
C LEU A 48 -7.02 -1.94 9.32
N ASP A 49 -7.83 -0.98 9.72
CA ASP A 49 -8.95 -0.54 8.90
C ASP A 49 -8.47 0.13 7.60
N ASN A 50 -7.32 0.80 7.64
CA ASN A 50 -6.74 1.39 6.44
C ASN A 50 -6.14 0.34 5.52
N VAL A 51 -5.65 -0.77 6.07
CA VAL A 51 -5.22 -1.93 5.26
C VAL A 51 -6.38 -2.40 4.40
N GLN A 52 -7.56 -2.52 4.98
CA GLN A 52 -8.74 -2.95 4.23
C GLN A 52 -9.13 -1.95 3.15
N LYS A 53 -9.13 -0.65 3.46
CA LYS A 53 -9.45 0.39 2.47
C LYS A 53 -8.51 0.34 1.27
N ILE A 54 -7.23 0.12 1.55
CA ILE A 54 -6.20 0.02 0.50
C ILE A 54 -6.42 -1.23 -0.34
N ALA A 55 -6.63 -2.37 0.29
CA ALA A 55 -6.85 -3.62 -0.44
C ALA A 55 -8.10 -3.55 -1.31
N ASP A 56 -9.19 -2.98 -0.77
CA ASP A 56 -10.44 -2.80 -1.52
C ASP A 56 -10.23 -1.91 -2.74
N ALA A 57 -9.50 -0.81 -2.58
CA ALA A 57 -9.21 0.10 -3.70
C ALA A 57 -8.35 -0.57 -4.77
N LEU A 58 -7.44 -1.46 -4.36
CA LEU A 58 -6.61 -2.23 -5.30
C LEU A 58 -7.37 -3.39 -5.93
N GLY A 59 -8.50 -3.80 -5.35
CA GLY A 59 -9.24 -4.95 -5.82
C GLY A 59 -8.56 -6.28 -5.52
N ILE A 60 -7.81 -6.35 -4.43
CA ILE A 60 -7.08 -7.55 -4.03
C ILE A 60 -7.43 -7.96 -2.59
N GLU A 61 -7.09 -9.19 -2.24
CA GLU A 61 -7.23 -9.66 -0.88
C GLU A 61 -6.14 -9.06 0.01
N THR A 62 -6.48 -8.76 1.27
CA THR A 62 -5.56 -8.06 2.18
C THR A 62 -4.23 -8.77 2.34
N TYR A 63 -4.24 -10.12 2.41
CA TYR A 63 -3.00 -10.87 2.68
C TYR A 63 -1.94 -10.65 1.59
N LYS A 64 -2.35 -10.30 0.38
CA LYS A 64 -1.40 -10.09 -0.73
C LYS A 64 -0.47 -8.91 -0.48
N LEU A 65 -0.88 -7.97 0.36
CA LEU A 65 -0.04 -6.83 0.73
C LEU A 65 1.07 -7.22 1.72
N PHE A 66 0.99 -8.43 2.30
CA PHE A 66 1.93 -8.90 3.32
C PHE A 66 2.85 -10.01 2.84
N ILE A 67 2.79 -10.38 1.56
CA ILE A 67 3.69 -11.38 1.00
C ILE A 67 5.02 -10.70 0.72
N GLU A 68 6.09 -11.20 1.35
CA GLU A 68 7.42 -10.62 1.18
C GLU A 68 7.89 -10.79 -0.26
N PRO A 69 8.16 -9.71 -1.00
CA PRO A 69 8.70 -9.82 -2.36
C PRO A 69 10.08 -10.50 -2.34
N GLU A 70 10.35 -11.31 -3.36
CA GLU A 70 11.61 -12.07 -3.45
C GLU A 70 12.83 -11.16 -3.36
N ASP A 71 12.78 -9.99 -3.99
CA ASP A 71 13.91 -9.06 -4.02
C ASP A 71 14.12 -8.31 -2.70
N LEU A 72 13.26 -8.51 -1.72
CA LEU A 72 13.42 -7.95 -0.38
C LEU A 72 13.95 -8.97 0.64
N LYS A 73 14.03 -10.23 0.24
CA LYS A 73 14.54 -11.28 1.12
C LYS A 73 16.05 -11.22 1.28
#